data_b0261d605324fea935f3f11f69cc997d
#
_entry.id   b0261d605324fea935f3f11f69cc997d
#
_cell.length_a   1.000
_cell.length_b   1.000
_cell.length_c   1.000
_cell.angle_alpha   90.00
_cell.angle_beta   90.00
_cell.angle_gamma   90.00
#
_symmetry.space_group_name_H-M   'P 1'
#
loop_
_entity.id
_entity.type
_entity.pdbx_description
1 polymer ?
#
loop_
_entity_poly.entity_id
_entity_poly.type
_entity_poly.pdbx_seq_one_letter_code
_entity_poly.pdbx_strand_id
1 'polypeptide(L)'
;MTVDTEKYLEFVEGVTSDESLHYAALVSRMNNLELEDECNVPQLLTAALGLTAESGEFTEIVKKIILQGKPYNEDNVFHMKRELGDICWYIAQACMALDTSFDEIIEMNVDLSLIHI
;
A
#
# COMPACT_ATOMS: atom_id res chain seq x y z
N MET A 1 2.70 14.29 34.38
CA MET A 1 3.34 13.00 34.09
C MET A 1 4.47 13.20 33.10
N THR A 2 5.65 12.72 33.42
CA THR A 2 6.81 12.80 32.53
C THR A 2 6.95 11.49 31.79
N VAL A 3 7.07 11.57 30.46
CA VAL A 3 7.27 10.38 29.61
C VAL A 3 8.78 10.08 29.55
N ASP A 4 9.14 8.83 29.80
CA ASP A 4 10.52 8.36 29.64
C ASP A 4 10.69 7.90 28.18
N THR A 5 11.20 8.78 27.34
CA THR A 5 11.33 8.52 25.90
C THR A 5 12.42 7.50 25.61
N GLU A 6 13.46 7.39 26.43
CA GLU A 6 14.48 6.37 26.25
C GLU A 6 13.91 4.96 26.44
N LYS A 7 13.13 4.77 27.49
CA LYS A 7 12.43 3.50 27.74
C LYS A 7 11.46 3.15 26.62
N TYR A 8 10.75 4.16 26.11
CA TYR A 8 9.83 3.96 24.99
C TYR A 8 10.58 3.47 23.75
N LEU A 9 11.71 4.08 23.42
CA LEU A 9 12.53 3.68 22.27
C LEU A 9 13.10 2.26 22.44
N GLU A 10 13.54 1.91 23.64
CA GLU A 10 14.00 0.55 23.94
C GLU A 10 12.89 -0.47 23.72
N PHE A 11 11.68 -0.16 24.16
CA PHE A 11 10.53 -1.03 23.98
C PHE A 11 10.21 -1.20 22.48
N VAL A 12 10.17 -0.11 21.73
CA VAL A 12 9.91 -0.13 20.29
C VAL A 12 10.96 -0.97 19.56
N GLU A 13 12.24 -0.77 19.89
CA GLU A 13 13.33 -1.55 19.32
C GLU A 13 13.18 -3.03 19.64
N GLY A 14 12.81 -3.36 20.89
CA GLY A 14 12.65 -4.74 21.34
C GLY A 14 11.54 -5.51 20.65
N VAL A 15 10.51 -4.83 20.12
CA VAL A 15 9.40 -5.46 19.38
C VAL A 15 9.51 -5.28 17.87
N THR A 16 10.56 -4.65 17.39
CA THR A 16 10.81 -4.44 15.97
C THR A 16 11.58 -5.63 15.39
N SER A 17 11.21 -6.08 14.20
CA SER A 17 11.87 -7.21 13.56
C SER A 17 13.32 -6.90 13.17
N ASP A 18 14.14 -7.95 13.07
CA ASP A 18 15.51 -7.82 12.62
C ASP A 18 15.59 -7.22 11.21
N GLU A 19 14.66 -7.59 10.34
CA GLU A 19 14.61 -7.08 8.97
C GLU A 19 14.37 -5.57 8.91
N SER A 20 13.69 -5.01 9.90
CA SER A 20 13.48 -3.56 10.00
C SER A 20 14.67 -2.84 10.65
N LEU A 21 15.44 -3.53 11.49
CA LEU A 21 16.57 -2.93 12.21
C LEU A 21 17.90 -3.07 11.48
N HIS A 22 18.08 -4.13 10.69
CA HIS A 22 19.38 -4.50 10.12
C HIS A 22 19.28 -4.76 8.62
N TYR A 23 20.05 -3.99 7.87
CA TYR A 23 20.07 -4.07 6.41
C TYR A 23 20.38 -5.50 5.92
N ALA A 24 21.38 -6.15 6.51
CA ALA A 24 21.76 -7.49 6.10
C ALA A 24 20.63 -8.51 6.31
N ALA A 25 19.87 -8.37 7.39
CA ALA A 25 18.71 -9.24 7.65
C ALA A 25 17.61 -9.03 6.61
N LEU A 26 17.35 -7.78 6.24
CA LEU A 26 16.38 -7.45 5.19
C LEU A 26 16.79 -8.04 3.84
N VAL A 27 18.05 -7.85 3.45
CA VAL A 27 18.57 -8.39 2.18
C VAL A 27 18.47 -9.91 2.17
N SER A 28 18.85 -10.56 3.25
CA SER A 28 18.77 -12.03 3.38
C SER A 28 17.32 -12.51 3.24
N ARG A 29 16.38 -11.84 3.89
CA ARG A 29 14.96 -12.18 3.79
C ARG A 29 14.44 -12.02 2.36
N MET A 30 14.77 -10.90 1.71
CA MET A 30 14.36 -10.65 0.32
C MET A 30 14.93 -11.70 -0.63
N ASN A 31 16.20 -12.08 -0.45
CA ASN A 31 16.83 -13.13 -1.24
C ASN A 31 16.11 -14.48 -1.06
N ASN A 32 15.77 -14.83 0.16
CA ASN A 32 15.05 -16.08 0.43
C ASN A 32 13.66 -16.07 -0.23
N LEU A 33 12.95 -14.97 -0.17
CA LEU A 33 11.64 -14.84 -0.83
C LEU A 33 11.76 -15.02 -2.35
N GLU A 34 12.76 -14.39 -2.97
CA GLU A 34 12.99 -14.50 -4.41
C GLU A 34 13.41 -15.91 -4.82
N LEU A 35 14.37 -16.49 -4.12
CA LEU A 35 15.02 -17.75 -4.53
C LEU A 35 14.25 -19.00 -4.10
N GLU A 36 13.62 -18.98 -2.94
CA GLU A 36 12.92 -20.15 -2.41
C GLU A 36 11.42 -20.13 -2.70
N ASP A 37 10.80 -18.94 -2.63
CA ASP A 37 9.34 -18.80 -2.70
C ASP A 37 8.85 -18.18 -4.02
N GLU A 38 9.75 -17.88 -4.93
CA GLU A 38 9.45 -17.27 -6.23
C GLU A 38 8.64 -15.96 -6.08
N CYS A 39 8.89 -15.23 -4.99
CA CYS A 39 8.24 -13.96 -4.72
C CYS A 39 8.93 -12.83 -5.52
N ASN A 40 8.18 -12.08 -6.31
CA ASN A 40 8.70 -10.91 -7.02
C ASN A 40 8.73 -9.72 -6.05
N VAL A 41 9.76 -9.65 -5.22
CA VAL A 41 9.89 -8.65 -4.15
C VAL A 41 9.91 -7.21 -4.68
N PRO A 42 10.73 -6.86 -5.70
CA PRO A 42 10.75 -5.47 -6.19
C PRO A 42 9.39 -4.98 -6.67
N GLN A 43 8.69 -5.77 -7.46
CA GLN A 43 7.41 -5.36 -8.02
C GLN A 43 6.30 -5.33 -6.96
N LEU A 44 6.33 -6.28 -6.03
CA LEU A 44 5.36 -6.30 -4.91
C LEU A 44 5.55 -5.07 -4.01
N LEU A 45 6.81 -4.72 -3.73
CA LEU A 45 7.13 -3.52 -2.95
C LEU A 45 6.69 -2.25 -3.67
N THR A 46 6.95 -2.16 -4.97
CA THR A 46 6.50 -1.04 -5.81
C THR A 46 4.98 -0.88 -5.75
N ALA A 47 4.26 -1.99 -5.90
CA ALA A 47 2.80 -1.99 -5.84
C ALA A 47 2.29 -1.52 -4.47
N ALA A 48 2.85 -2.07 -3.39
CA ALA A 48 2.42 -1.75 -2.03
C ALA A 48 2.61 -0.27 -1.71
N LEU A 49 3.77 0.28 -1.99
CA LEU A 49 4.07 1.68 -1.72
C LEU A 49 3.23 2.62 -2.60
N GLY A 50 3.08 2.27 -3.88
CA GLY A 50 2.30 3.07 -4.82
C GLY A 50 0.82 3.10 -4.48
N LEU A 51 0.23 1.97 -4.10
CA LEU A 51 -1.19 1.91 -3.69
C LEU A 51 -1.47 2.86 -2.54
N THR A 52 -0.63 2.85 -1.53
CA THR A 52 -0.80 3.72 -0.35
C THR A 52 -0.61 5.19 -0.73
N ALA A 53 0.41 5.51 -1.50
CA ALA A 53 0.70 6.88 -1.91
C ALA A 53 -0.45 7.48 -2.74
N GLU A 54 -0.93 6.76 -3.73
CA GLU A 54 -2.01 7.26 -4.61
C GLU A 54 -3.35 7.33 -3.89
N SER A 55 -3.64 6.39 -3.01
CA SER A 55 -4.84 6.46 -2.17
C SER A 55 -4.82 7.69 -1.28
N GLY A 56 -3.64 8.03 -0.75
CA GLY A 56 -3.44 9.25 0.04
C GLY A 56 -3.65 10.52 -0.78
N GLU A 57 -3.20 10.55 -2.03
CA GLU A 57 -3.42 11.70 -2.93
C GLU A 57 -4.90 11.90 -3.25
N PHE A 58 -5.62 10.81 -3.50
CA PHE A 58 -7.08 10.88 -3.67
C PHE A 58 -7.75 11.47 -2.42
N THR A 59 -7.37 10.97 -1.25
CA THR A 59 -7.90 11.43 0.04
C THR A 59 -7.62 12.92 0.25
N GLU A 60 -6.44 13.39 -0.13
CA GLU A 60 -6.05 14.79 0.01
C GLU A 60 -6.94 15.71 -0.82
N ILE A 61 -7.29 15.31 -2.03
CA ILE A 61 -8.21 16.09 -2.88
C ILE A 61 -9.59 16.20 -2.21
N VAL A 62 -10.12 15.05 -1.73
CA VAL A 62 -11.43 15.01 -1.05
C VAL A 62 -11.42 15.87 0.21
N LYS A 63 -10.36 15.77 1.00
CA LYS A 63 -10.19 16.55 2.22
C LYS A 63 -10.23 18.05 1.94
N LYS A 64 -9.52 18.49 0.91
CA LYS A 64 -9.46 19.91 0.53
C LYS A 64 -10.82 20.43 0.06
N ILE A 65 -11.56 19.60 -0.68
CA ILE A 65 -12.90 19.98 -1.14
C ILE A 65 -13.86 20.13 0.05
N ILE A 66 -13.92 19.11 0.91
CA ILE A 66 -14.93 19.04 1.95
C ILE A 66 -14.58 19.93 3.14
N LEU A 67 -13.30 19.96 3.54
CA LEU A 67 -12.89 20.60 4.79
C LEU A 67 -12.17 21.93 4.61
N GLN A 68 -11.66 22.23 3.42
CA GLN A 68 -10.85 23.43 3.20
C GLN A 68 -11.42 24.36 2.13
N GLY A 69 -12.67 24.16 1.72
CA GLY A 69 -13.37 25.06 0.83
C GLY A 69 -12.90 25.06 -0.63
N LYS A 70 -12.16 24.07 -1.06
CA LYS A 70 -11.81 23.94 -2.48
C LYS A 70 -13.06 23.56 -3.28
N PRO A 71 -13.20 24.07 -4.51
CA PRO A 71 -14.44 23.85 -5.26
C PRO A 71 -14.58 22.42 -5.77
N TYR A 72 -15.81 21.94 -5.77
CA TYR A 72 -16.17 20.72 -6.49
C TYR A 72 -16.48 21.12 -7.93
N ASN A 73 -15.49 20.99 -8.81
CA ASN A 73 -15.58 21.42 -10.19
C ASN A 73 -14.94 20.38 -11.12
N GLU A 74 -14.99 20.64 -12.43
CA GLU A 74 -14.46 19.72 -13.43
C GLU A 74 -12.98 19.39 -13.22
N ASP A 75 -12.17 20.39 -12.85
CA ASP A 75 -10.74 20.19 -12.62
C ASP A 75 -10.48 19.23 -11.45
N ASN A 76 -11.16 19.45 -10.33
CA ASN A 76 -10.97 18.59 -9.15
C ASN A 76 -11.56 17.19 -9.35
N VAL A 77 -12.66 17.08 -10.09
CA VAL A 77 -13.20 15.77 -10.49
C VAL A 77 -12.22 15.03 -11.40
N PHE A 78 -11.62 15.76 -12.36
CA PHE A 78 -10.59 15.19 -13.23
C PHE A 78 -9.40 14.67 -12.42
N HIS A 79 -8.91 15.45 -11.44
CA HIS A 79 -7.80 15.03 -10.60
C HIS A 79 -8.14 13.81 -9.77
N MET A 80 -9.37 13.70 -9.23
CA MET A 80 -9.81 12.50 -8.50
C MET A 80 -9.82 11.28 -9.41
N LYS A 81 -10.34 11.43 -10.64
CA LYS A 81 -10.34 10.34 -11.62
C LYS A 81 -8.92 9.90 -11.98
N ARG A 82 -8.00 10.88 -12.13
CA ARG A 82 -6.61 10.60 -12.42
C ARG A 82 -5.95 9.78 -11.32
N GLU A 83 -6.20 10.14 -10.05
CA GLU A 83 -5.67 9.38 -8.92
C GLU A 83 -6.25 7.96 -8.87
N LEU A 84 -7.53 7.78 -9.21
CA LEU A 84 -8.11 6.44 -9.32
C LEU A 84 -7.43 5.62 -10.42
N GLY A 85 -7.09 6.26 -11.55
CA GLY A 85 -6.32 5.62 -12.61
C GLY A 85 -4.93 5.19 -12.14
N ASP A 86 -4.26 6.05 -11.37
CA ASP A 86 -2.95 5.73 -10.80
C ASP A 86 -3.04 4.57 -9.80
N ILE A 87 -4.11 4.48 -9.03
CA ILE A 87 -4.39 3.34 -8.15
C ILE A 87 -4.52 2.06 -8.99
N CYS A 88 -5.24 2.11 -10.10
CA CYS A 88 -5.37 0.99 -11.02
C CYS A 88 -4.00 0.56 -11.57
N TRP A 89 -3.11 1.49 -11.87
CA TRP A 89 -1.75 1.19 -12.30
C TRP A 89 -1.01 0.32 -11.28
N TYR A 90 -1.10 0.69 -10.00
CA TYR A 90 -0.42 -0.07 -8.94
C TYR A 90 -1.13 -1.39 -8.62
N ILE A 91 -2.44 -1.48 -8.83
CA ILE A 91 -3.15 -2.77 -8.79
C ILE A 91 -2.61 -3.69 -9.88
N ALA A 92 -2.39 -3.15 -11.10
CA ALA A 92 -1.79 -3.93 -12.18
C ALA A 92 -0.37 -4.41 -11.83
N GLN A 93 0.44 -3.57 -11.21
CA GLN A 93 1.76 -3.97 -10.72
C GLN A 93 1.66 -5.12 -9.71
N ALA A 94 0.70 -5.04 -8.79
CA ALA A 94 0.46 -6.11 -7.81
C ALA A 94 0.00 -7.40 -8.49
N CYS A 95 -0.89 -7.31 -9.47
CA CYS A 95 -1.34 -8.48 -10.23
C CYS A 95 -0.17 -9.18 -10.93
N MET A 96 0.73 -8.41 -11.54
CA MET A 96 1.91 -8.98 -12.18
C MET A 96 2.83 -9.65 -11.15
N ALA A 97 3.02 -9.00 -10.01
CA ALA A 97 3.86 -9.55 -8.94
C ALA A 97 3.31 -10.86 -8.38
N LEU A 98 2.00 -11.00 -8.31
CA LEU A 98 1.31 -12.17 -7.76
C LEU A 98 0.90 -13.20 -8.82
N ASP A 99 1.26 -12.97 -10.07
CA ASP A 99 0.92 -13.82 -11.20
C ASP A 99 -0.60 -14.06 -11.30
N THR A 100 -1.35 -12.97 -11.23
CA THR A 100 -2.81 -12.99 -11.35
C THR A 100 -3.27 -11.90 -12.32
N SER A 101 -4.59 -11.80 -12.52
CA SER A 101 -5.19 -10.79 -13.39
C SER A 101 -6.15 -9.90 -12.59
N PHE A 102 -6.44 -8.74 -13.16
CA PHE A 102 -7.45 -7.84 -12.59
C PHE A 102 -8.81 -8.53 -12.54
N ASP A 103 -9.17 -9.28 -13.59
CA ASP A 103 -10.44 -10.02 -13.66
C ASP A 103 -10.55 -11.04 -12.52
N GLU A 104 -9.50 -11.80 -12.27
CA GLU A 104 -9.48 -12.77 -11.18
C GLU A 104 -9.68 -12.11 -9.82
N ILE A 105 -9.03 -10.98 -9.58
CA ILE A 105 -9.18 -10.24 -8.32
C ILE A 105 -10.61 -9.74 -8.14
N ILE A 106 -11.22 -9.23 -9.20
CA ILE A 106 -12.60 -8.76 -9.16
C ILE A 106 -13.56 -9.94 -8.91
N GLU A 107 -13.35 -11.06 -9.60
CA GLU A 107 -14.16 -12.27 -9.41
C GLU A 107 -14.09 -12.78 -7.98
N MET A 108 -12.90 -12.83 -7.39
CA MET A 108 -12.73 -13.22 -5.99
C MET A 108 -13.51 -12.29 -5.05
N ASN A 109 -13.50 -11.00 -5.32
CA ASN A 109 -14.25 -10.04 -4.52
C ASN A 109 -15.76 -10.26 -4.63
N VAL A 110 -16.26 -10.50 -5.84
CA VAL A 110 -17.68 -10.78 -6.08
C VAL A 110 -18.10 -12.06 -5.37
N ASP A 111 -17.34 -13.14 -5.53
CA ASP A 111 -17.62 -14.44 -4.92
C ASP A 111 -17.67 -14.37 -3.39
N LEU A 112 -16.69 -13.67 -2.78
CA LEU A 112 -16.67 -13.48 -1.33
C LEU A 112 -17.86 -12.64 -0.85
N SER A 113 -18.26 -11.63 -1.60
CA SER A 113 -19.44 -10.81 -1.28
C SER A 113 -20.72 -11.62 -1.32
N LEU A 114 -20.86 -12.55 -2.28
CA LEU A 114 -22.01 -13.43 -2.40
C LEU A 114 -22.08 -14.44 -1.24
N ILE A 115 -20.95 -14.93 -0.77
CA ILE A 115 -20.89 -15.86 0.36
C ILE A 115 -21.38 -15.18 1.66
N HIS A 116 -21.17 -13.89 1.81
CA HIS A 116 -21.55 -13.13 3.02
C HIS A 116 -22.94 -12.50 2.96
N ILE A 117 -23.61 -12.64 1.85
CA ILE A 117 -25.01 -12.22 1.70
C ILE A 117 -25.91 -13.36 2.16
#